data_b5b80aff741387ed056bb205c794e6fd
#
_entry.id   b5b80aff741387ed056bb205c794e6fd
#
_cell.length_a   1.000
_cell.length_b   1.000
_cell.length_c   1.000
_cell.angle_alpha   90.00
_cell.angle_beta   90.00
_cell.angle_gamma   90.00
#
_symmetry.space_group_name_H-M   'P 1'
#
loop_
_entity.id
_entity.type
_entity.pdbx_description
1 polymer ?
#
loop_
_entity_poly.entity_id
_entity_poly.type
_entity_poly.pdbx_seq_one_letter_code
_entity_poly.pdbx_strand_id
1 'polypeptide(L)'
;VYLIINNCMPQVQISRIQHRRGKKTDLPQLAAGELGWSIDDQKLYIGNGTVADGAPAVGNTEIMTAGSSAFTTSLTHTYKGYLGDSTPIVTGATGDVSRTLQARLDDYVSVKEFGAVGDDSTADVVAIQRAIDELYSDTDQDDARSRRILFFPAGTYRIAASLTIPPYAHLVGEGPDKTIIKNSASAPALVTEDDDGQGYGNIGDSSATTPTQIQISNMTIRTTVTYGGLSVDNATKVFVNNVKFQGTYVSGGSDDSNSKGVTVRSTTALPCANVVFDQCQFTGFARLVDLSFDVTNVRFTNCDFSTAYYGALIGASMDGSTDGLTKGPRDVQFTGSSWSTIGQQAILVAPATGADSGTGPRNILSYGNWYAETVANNFDGVNSISEVPVLQFDNDE
;
A
#
# COMPACT_ATOMS: atom_id res chain seq x y z
N VAL A 1 19.26 -85.20 -29.21
CA VAL A 1 20.03 -84.53 -28.19
C VAL A 1 19.65 -83.03 -28.29
N TYR A 2 18.82 -82.54 -27.38
CA TYR A 2 18.50 -81.14 -27.28
C TYR A 2 19.43 -80.47 -26.27
N LEU A 3 20.21 -79.55 -26.76
CA LEU A 3 21.09 -78.71 -25.92
C LEU A 3 20.23 -77.59 -25.36
N ILE A 4 19.93 -77.66 -24.05
CA ILE A 4 19.34 -76.51 -23.34
C ILE A 4 20.45 -75.55 -22.97
N ILE A 5 20.57 -74.46 -23.67
CA ILE A 5 21.42 -73.37 -23.29
C ILE A 5 20.68 -72.54 -22.21
N ASN A 6 21.01 -72.79 -20.95
CA ASN A 6 20.62 -71.90 -19.85
C ASN A 6 21.33 -70.56 -20.01
N ASN A 7 20.64 -69.56 -20.58
CA ASN A 7 21.05 -68.18 -20.54
C ASN A 7 20.86 -67.65 -19.11
N CYS A 8 21.82 -67.89 -18.27
CA CYS A 8 21.95 -67.21 -16.98
C CYS A 8 22.37 -65.79 -17.25
N MET A 9 21.40 -64.87 -17.35
CA MET A 9 21.72 -63.45 -17.33
C MET A 9 22.38 -63.15 -15.96
N PRO A 10 23.55 -62.54 -15.93
CA PRO A 10 24.12 -62.10 -14.66
C PRO A 10 23.16 -61.08 -14.06
N GLN A 11 22.57 -61.43 -12.94
CA GLN A 11 21.85 -60.43 -12.11
C GLN A 11 22.89 -59.42 -11.65
N VAL A 12 22.88 -58.25 -12.24
CA VAL A 12 23.67 -57.13 -11.75
C VAL A 12 23.11 -56.76 -10.39
N GLN A 13 23.72 -57.30 -9.35
CA GLN A 13 23.38 -56.85 -7.99
C GLN A 13 23.87 -55.43 -7.88
N ILE A 14 22.95 -54.47 -7.95
CA ILE A 14 23.25 -53.08 -7.66
C ILE A 14 23.68 -53.03 -6.21
N SER A 15 24.99 -52.95 -6.00
CA SER A 15 25.58 -52.79 -4.67
C SER A 15 24.96 -51.52 -4.07
N ARG A 16 24.51 -51.60 -2.84
CA ARG A 16 23.93 -50.50 -2.09
C ARG A 16 24.97 -49.39 -2.03
N ILE A 17 24.76 -48.27 -2.76
CA ILE A 17 25.61 -47.13 -2.72
C ILE A 17 25.39 -46.46 -1.36
N GLN A 18 26.38 -46.58 -0.48
CA GLN A 18 26.37 -45.80 0.78
C GLN A 18 27.22 -44.59 0.59
N HIS A 19 26.61 -43.44 0.79
CA HIS A 19 27.34 -42.18 0.86
C HIS A 19 28.00 -42.03 2.22
N ARG A 20 29.15 -41.36 2.29
CA ARG A 20 29.73 -40.97 3.59
C ARG A 20 28.74 -40.04 4.31
N ARG A 21 28.64 -40.23 5.61
CA ARG A 21 27.77 -39.39 6.45
C ARG A 21 28.48 -39.11 7.77
N GLY A 22 28.35 -37.90 8.27
CA GLY A 22 28.93 -37.44 9.53
C GLY A 22 28.50 -36.03 9.86
N LYS A 23 29.01 -35.47 10.92
CA LYS A 23 28.83 -34.03 11.18
C LYS A 23 29.64 -33.23 10.17
N LYS A 24 29.24 -32.02 9.90
CA LYS A 24 29.91 -31.09 8.99
C LYS A 24 31.39 -30.90 9.36
N THR A 25 31.68 -30.78 10.66
CA THR A 25 33.04 -30.60 11.20
C THR A 25 33.94 -31.82 10.97
N ASP A 26 33.33 -33.00 10.85
CA ASP A 26 34.04 -34.28 10.74
C ASP A 26 34.03 -34.80 9.29
N LEU A 27 33.45 -34.03 8.35
CA LEU A 27 33.41 -34.41 6.95
C LEU A 27 34.82 -34.26 6.35
N PRO A 28 35.49 -35.37 5.99
CA PRO A 28 36.81 -35.29 5.39
C PRO A 28 36.75 -34.67 3.99
N GLN A 29 37.86 -34.31 3.44
CA GLN A 29 37.92 -33.99 2.02
C GLN A 29 37.49 -35.24 1.24
N LEU A 30 36.42 -35.10 0.46
CA LEU A 30 35.90 -36.16 -0.38
C LEU A 30 36.76 -36.30 -1.65
N ALA A 31 36.84 -37.50 -2.19
CA ALA A 31 37.51 -37.73 -3.48
C ALA A 31 36.68 -37.03 -4.61
N ALA A 32 37.31 -36.87 -5.78
CA ALA A 32 36.62 -36.24 -6.92
C ALA A 32 35.30 -36.97 -7.25
N GLY A 33 34.18 -36.26 -7.18
CA GLY A 33 32.82 -36.79 -7.43
C GLY A 33 32.24 -37.66 -6.30
N GLU A 34 32.94 -37.85 -5.19
CA GLU A 34 32.45 -38.57 -4.03
C GLU A 34 31.37 -37.73 -3.31
N LEU A 35 30.25 -38.37 -2.90
CA LEU A 35 29.16 -37.70 -2.20
C LEU A 35 29.29 -37.93 -0.68
N GLY A 36 29.08 -36.86 0.09
CA GLY A 36 29.01 -36.88 1.55
C GLY A 36 27.78 -36.20 2.08
N TRP A 37 27.09 -36.84 3.05
CA TRP A 37 25.91 -36.26 3.71
C TRP A 37 26.28 -35.74 5.10
N SER A 38 26.08 -34.47 5.33
CA SER A 38 26.18 -33.87 6.66
C SER A 38 24.84 -34.04 7.39
N ILE A 39 24.88 -34.69 8.58
CA ILE A 39 23.68 -35.03 9.33
C ILE A 39 23.19 -33.92 10.26
N ASP A 40 24.09 -33.02 10.65
CA ASP A 40 23.79 -31.92 11.56
C ASP A 40 23.21 -30.69 10.81
N ASP A 41 23.68 -30.41 9.62
CA ASP A 41 23.12 -29.33 8.79
C ASP A 41 22.27 -29.82 7.60
N GLN A 42 22.08 -31.15 7.49
CA GLN A 42 21.24 -31.82 6.48
C GLN A 42 21.59 -31.43 5.03
N LYS A 43 22.89 -31.34 4.75
CA LYS A 43 23.42 -30.95 3.45
C LYS A 43 24.17 -32.06 2.73
N LEU A 44 24.08 -32.04 1.42
CA LEU A 44 24.81 -32.95 0.55
C LEU A 44 26.05 -32.23 -0.04
N TYR A 45 27.18 -32.87 0.02
CA TYR A 45 28.46 -32.38 -0.52
C TYR A 45 29.01 -33.29 -1.60
N ILE A 46 29.70 -32.72 -2.58
CA ILE A 46 30.46 -33.45 -3.58
C ILE A 46 31.94 -33.05 -3.46
N GLY A 47 32.83 -33.99 -3.48
CA GLY A 47 34.27 -33.75 -3.47
C GLY A 47 34.74 -33.14 -4.77
N ASN A 48 35.54 -32.06 -4.67
CA ASN A 48 36.11 -31.40 -5.84
C ASN A 48 37.34 -32.16 -6.37
N GLY A 49 37.87 -33.10 -5.59
CA GLY A 49 39.14 -33.75 -5.89
C GLY A 49 40.35 -32.88 -5.55
N THR A 50 41.48 -33.18 -6.14
CA THR A 50 42.75 -32.48 -5.96
C THR A 50 43.10 -31.61 -7.17
N VAL A 51 44.01 -30.68 -7.00
CA VAL A 51 44.55 -29.87 -8.12
C VAL A 51 45.14 -30.75 -9.23
N ALA A 52 45.68 -31.90 -8.85
CA ALA A 52 46.21 -32.88 -9.81
C ALA A 52 45.07 -33.51 -10.68
N ASP A 53 43.87 -33.55 -10.18
CA ASP A 53 42.67 -34.01 -10.91
C ASP A 53 42.04 -32.90 -11.75
N GLY A 54 42.63 -31.71 -11.79
CA GLY A 54 42.16 -30.55 -12.55
C GLY A 54 41.12 -29.69 -11.80
N ALA A 55 40.93 -29.92 -10.50
CA ALA A 55 40.02 -29.09 -9.71
C ALA A 55 40.58 -27.68 -9.49
N PRO A 56 39.83 -26.60 -9.75
CA PRO A 56 40.28 -25.22 -9.52
C PRO A 56 40.46 -24.89 -8.04
N ALA A 57 39.82 -25.63 -7.16
CA ALA A 57 39.95 -25.51 -5.70
C ALA A 57 39.79 -26.87 -5.05
N VAL A 58 40.59 -27.13 -4.05
CA VAL A 58 40.52 -28.32 -3.20
C VAL A 58 39.39 -28.11 -2.17
N GLY A 59 38.62 -29.17 -1.87
CA GLY A 59 37.56 -29.12 -0.87
C GLY A 59 36.29 -29.84 -1.32
N ASN A 60 35.26 -29.59 -0.59
CA ASN A 60 33.90 -30.13 -0.85
C ASN A 60 32.95 -29.01 -1.26
N THR A 61 32.26 -29.19 -2.36
CA THR A 61 31.20 -28.24 -2.81
C THR A 61 29.83 -28.71 -2.32
N GLU A 62 29.08 -27.83 -1.72
CA GLU A 62 27.72 -28.09 -1.31
C GLU A 62 26.80 -28.24 -2.54
N ILE A 63 26.09 -29.36 -2.61
CA ILE A 63 25.00 -29.54 -3.61
C ILE A 63 23.75 -28.95 -3.04
N MET A 64 23.23 -27.94 -3.70
CA MET A 64 22.00 -27.25 -3.27
C MET A 64 20.80 -28.19 -3.45
N THR A 65 20.12 -28.48 -2.35
CA THR A 65 18.89 -29.26 -2.33
C THR A 65 17.68 -28.32 -2.20
N ALA A 66 16.48 -28.79 -2.57
CA ALA A 66 15.27 -27.98 -2.54
C ALA A 66 14.89 -27.39 -1.16
N GLY A 67 15.52 -27.86 -0.08
CA GLY A 67 15.33 -27.34 1.28
C GLY A 67 16.39 -26.35 1.75
N SER A 68 17.36 -26.00 0.90
CA SER A 68 18.44 -25.10 1.26
C SER A 68 17.98 -23.63 1.23
N SER A 69 17.73 -23.06 2.41
CA SER A 69 17.50 -21.61 2.58
C SER A 69 18.71 -20.75 2.16
N ALA A 70 19.89 -21.37 2.00
CA ALA A 70 21.09 -20.71 1.53
C ALA A 70 21.04 -20.29 0.04
N PHE A 71 20.05 -20.78 -0.72
CA PHE A 71 19.96 -20.47 -2.15
C PHE A 71 19.86 -18.97 -2.42
N THR A 72 18.90 -18.30 -1.75
CA THR A 72 18.68 -16.87 -1.96
C THR A 72 19.77 -15.98 -1.37
N THR A 73 20.41 -16.42 -0.28
CA THR A 73 21.46 -15.66 0.40
C THR A 73 22.86 -15.86 -0.23
N SER A 74 23.10 -17.02 -0.85
CA SER A 74 24.37 -17.30 -1.53
C SER A 74 24.39 -16.92 -3.01
N LEU A 75 23.23 -16.88 -3.66
CA LEU A 75 23.15 -16.43 -5.04
C LEU A 75 23.35 -14.92 -5.12
N THR A 76 24.33 -14.48 -5.88
CA THR A 76 24.60 -13.05 -6.08
C THR A 76 24.13 -12.61 -7.45
N HIS A 77 23.62 -11.40 -7.51
CA HIS A 77 23.24 -10.70 -8.74
C HIS A 77 24.11 -9.47 -8.91
N THR A 78 24.65 -9.30 -10.11
CA THR A 78 25.41 -8.11 -10.49
C THR A 78 24.68 -7.44 -11.65
N TYR A 79 24.31 -6.18 -11.50
CA TYR A 79 23.72 -5.41 -12.59
C TYR A 79 24.77 -5.07 -13.62
N LYS A 80 24.58 -5.52 -14.83
CA LYS A 80 25.54 -5.33 -15.94
C LYS A 80 25.14 -4.23 -16.93
N GLY A 81 24.00 -3.60 -16.73
CA GLY A 81 23.52 -2.58 -17.64
C GLY A 81 23.12 -3.11 -19.02
N TYR A 82 22.88 -2.19 -19.93
CA TYR A 82 22.42 -2.51 -21.28
C TYR A 82 23.48 -3.26 -22.11
N LEU A 83 24.74 -2.96 -21.93
CA LEU A 83 25.83 -3.55 -22.69
C LEU A 83 26.31 -4.92 -22.15
N GLY A 84 25.79 -5.36 -21.01
CA GLY A 84 26.22 -6.61 -20.37
C GLY A 84 27.70 -6.61 -19.94
N ASP A 85 28.31 -5.44 -19.86
CA ASP A 85 29.72 -5.24 -19.52
C ASP A 85 29.82 -4.78 -18.06
N SER A 86 30.83 -5.30 -17.37
CA SER A 86 31.16 -4.90 -16.01
C SER A 86 32.08 -3.67 -15.94
N THR A 87 32.45 -3.12 -17.08
CA THR A 87 33.33 -1.95 -17.13
C THR A 87 32.54 -0.70 -16.73
N PRO A 88 32.97 0.07 -15.73
CA PRO A 88 32.29 1.31 -15.35
C PRO A 88 32.28 2.31 -16.51
N ILE A 89 31.10 2.86 -16.80
CA ILE A 89 30.94 3.87 -17.87
C ILE A 89 31.55 5.21 -17.47
N VAL A 90 31.69 5.46 -16.18
CA VAL A 90 32.22 6.72 -15.63
C VAL A 90 33.61 6.51 -15.07
N THR A 91 34.57 7.30 -15.54
CA THR A 91 35.93 7.30 -15.02
C THR A 91 35.96 7.57 -13.52
N GLY A 92 36.60 6.69 -12.75
CA GLY A 92 36.65 6.79 -11.28
C GLY A 92 35.49 6.12 -10.53
N ALA A 93 34.53 5.51 -11.24
CA ALA A 93 33.52 4.66 -10.60
C ALA A 93 34.17 3.36 -10.09
N THR A 94 33.72 2.89 -8.93
CA THR A 94 34.03 1.55 -8.45
C THR A 94 33.41 0.51 -9.37
N GLY A 95 34.02 -0.66 -9.52
CA GLY A 95 33.48 -1.75 -10.34
C GLY A 95 32.07 -2.19 -9.93
N ASP A 96 31.56 -3.21 -10.59
CA ASP A 96 30.23 -3.77 -10.36
C ASP A 96 29.95 -4.08 -8.88
N VAL A 97 28.75 -3.74 -8.44
CA VAL A 97 28.26 -4.07 -7.11
C VAL A 97 27.45 -5.35 -7.18
N SER A 98 27.93 -6.40 -6.55
CA SER A 98 27.19 -7.65 -6.38
C SER A 98 26.31 -7.59 -5.14
N ARG A 99 25.05 -7.99 -5.28
CA ARG A 99 24.07 -8.10 -4.19
C ARG A 99 23.59 -9.55 -4.11
N THR A 100 23.23 -10.01 -2.91
CA THR A 100 22.55 -11.31 -2.81
C THR A 100 21.16 -11.25 -3.46
N LEU A 101 20.66 -12.40 -3.90
CA LEU A 101 19.29 -12.47 -4.41
C LEU A 101 18.29 -12.02 -3.37
N GLN A 102 18.49 -12.39 -2.09
CA GLN A 102 17.64 -11.94 -0.97
C GLN A 102 17.63 -10.42 -0.88
N ALA A 103 18.81 -9.77 -0.83
CA ALA A 103 18.87 -8.31 -0.77
C ALA A 103 18.22 -7.61 -1.98
N ARG A 104 18.15 -8.29 -3.11
CA ARG A 104 17.45 -7.81 -4.31
C ARG A 104 15.94 -7.96 -4.19
N LEU A 105 15.46 -9.08 -3.64
CA LEU A 105 14.03 -9.31 -3.40
C LEU A 105 13.49 -8.39 -2.31
N ASP A 106 14.28 -8.13 -1.28
CA ASP A 106 13.93 -7.25 -0.17
C ASP A 106 13.73 -5.77 -0.58
N ASP A 107 14.11 -5.37 -1.80
CA ASP A 107 13.79 -4.05 -2.33
C ASP A 107 12.28 -3.89 -2.62
N TYR A 108 11.53 -4.99 -2.68
CA TYR A 108 10.14 -5.02 -3.06
C TYR A 108 9.32 -5.84 -2.06
N VAL A 109 8.59 -5.16 -1.19
CA VAL A 109 7.86 -5.78 -0.09
C VAL A 109 6.38 -5.92 -0.45
N SER A 110 5.84 -7.12 -0.34
CA SER A 110 4.44 -7.42 -0.63
C SER A 110 3.65 -7.77 0.63
N VAL A 111 2.38 -7.38 0.70
CA VAL A 111 1.47 -7.81 1.78
C VAL A 111 1.36 -9.34 1.89
N LYS A 112 1.62 -10.06 0.80
CA LYS A 112 1.60 -11.53 0.77
C LYS A 112 2.75 -12.15 1.58
N GLU A 113 3.86 -11.46 1.75
CA GLU A 113 4.98 -11.88 2.60
C GLU A 113 4.60 -11.87 4.08
N PHE A 114 3.57 -11.13 4.45
CA PHE A 114 3.00 -11.08 5.80
C PHE A 114 1.80 -12.00 5.99
N GLY A 115 1.42 -12.74 4.95
CA GLY A 115 0.35 -13.73 5.01
C GLY A 115 -0.99 -13.27 4.44
N ALA A 116 -1.09 -12.10 3.81
CA ALA A 116 -2.30 -11.70 3.11
C ALA A 116 -2.53 -12.58 1.87
N VAL A 117 -3.77 -13.00 1.64
CA VAL A 117 -4.13 -13.94 0.58
C VAL A 117 -4.74 -13.21 -0.63
N GLY A 118 -5.70 -12.33 -0.39
CA GLY A 118 -6.38 -11.57 -1.43
C GLY A 118 -7.33 -12.39 -2.29
N ASP A 119 -8.00 -13.40 -1.71
CA ASP A 119 -8.89 -14.36 -2.38
C ASP A 119 -10.39 -14.04 -2.24
N ASP A 120 -10.75 -12.87 -1.70
CA ASP A 120 -12.12 -12.45 -1.35
C ASP A 120 -12.80 -13.33 -0.28
N SER A 121 -12.11 -14.26 0.35
CA SER A 121 -12.67 -15.13 1.38
C SER A 121 -11.94 -15.04 2.71
N THR A 122 -10.63 -15.02 2.68
CA THR A 122 -9.76 -14.91 3.86
C THR A 122 -9.81 -13.51 4.45
N ALA A 123 -9.73 -13.40 5.76
CA ALA A 123 -9.62 -12.11 6.43
C ALA A 123 -8.15 -11.66 6.43
N ASP A 124 -7.84 -10.61 5.67
CA ASP A 124 -6.47 -10.15 5.44
C ASP A 124 -6.05 -9.00 6.37
N VAL A 125 -6.98 -8.45 7.18
CA VAL A 125 -6.73 -7.24 7.97
C VAL A 125 -5.49 -7.34 8.87
N VAL A 126 -5.31 -8.46 9.58
CA VAL A 126 -4.18 -8.65 10.49
C VAL A 126 -2.85 -8.74 9.73
N ALA A 127 -2.84 -9.43 8.61
CA ALA A 127 -1.66 -9.58 7.77
C ALA A 127 -1.24 -8.23 7.14
N ILE A 128 -2.22 -7.47 6.65
CA ILE A 128 -1.95 -6.16 6.05
C ILE A 128 -1.49 -5.16 7.11
N GLN A 129 -2.18 -5.11 8.27
CA GLN A 129 -1.78 -4.19 9.34
C GLN A 129 -0.37 -4.50 9.84
N ARG A 130 -0.05 -5.78 10.04
CA ARG A 130 1.31 -6.21 10.39
C ARG A 130 2.36 -5.75 9.38
N ALA A 131 2.05 -5.82 8.07
CA ALA A 131 2.96 -5.32 7.03
C ALA A 131 3.16 -3.81 7.12
N ILE A 132 2.10 -3.06 7.41
CA ILE A 132 2.15 -1.62 7.59
C ILE A 132 2.98 -1.27 8.85
N ASP A 133 2.72 -1.94 9.96
CA ASP A 133 3.40 -1.69 11.22
C ASP A 133 4.90 -1.99 11.11
N GLU A 134 5.27 -3.13 10.55
CA GLU A 134 6.66 -3.53 10.34
C GLU A 134 7.46 -2.54 9.49
N LEU A 135 6.83 -1.99 8.43
CA LEU A 135 7.53 -1.09 7.53
C LEU A 135 7.57 0.37 8.00
N TYR A 136 6.60 0.81 8.79
CA TYR A 136 6.42 2.24 9.04
C TYR A 136 6.30 2.62 10.52
N SER A 137 5.99 1.67 11.41
CA SER A 137 5.70 1.96 12.81
C SER A 137 6.68 1.35 13.80
N ASP A 138 7.53 0.42 13.37
CA ASP A 138 8.54 -0.18 14.24
C ASP A 138 9.64 0.85 14.57
N THR A 139 9.96 1.01 15.86
CA THR A 139 11.00 1.92 16.34
C THR A 139 12.39 1.59 15.78
N ASP A 140 12.64 0.32 15.47
CA ASP A 140 13.88 -0.11 14.83
C ASP A 140 13.94 0.28 13.33
N GLN A 141 12.82 0.72 12.75
CA GLN A 141 12.66 1.13 11.35
C GLN A 141 12.67 2.65 11.15
N ASP A 142 13.20 3.40 12.09
CA ASP A 142 13.29 4.87 12.06
C ASP A 142 14.20 5.42 10.94
N ASP A 143 14.97 4.55 10.30
CA ASP A 143 15.78 4.89 9.14
C ASP A 143 14.91 4.99 7.86
N ALA A 144 15.03 6.09 7.13
CA ALA A 144 14.36 6.29 5.84
C ALA A 144 14.60 5.13 4.83
N ARG A 145 15.65 4.35 5.00
CA ARG A 145 15.97 3.18 4.17
C ARG A 145 15.05 2.00 4.44
N SER A 146 14.39 1.92 5.59
CA SER A 146 13.45 0.86 5.93
C SER A 146 12.03 1.14 5.42
N ARG A 147 11.68 2.40 5.15
CA ARG A 147 10.38 2.84 4.66
C ARG A 147 10.20 2.53 3.18
N ARG A 148 9.98 1.25 2.88
CA ARG A 148 9.82 0.74 1.52
C ARG A 148 8.38 0.88 1.05
N ILE A 149 8.18 0.73 -0.25
CA ILE A 149 6.84 0.62 -0.83
C ILE A 149 6.22 -0.71 -0.41
N LEU A 150 5.02 -0.65 0.16
CA LEU A 150 4.21 -1.84 0.42
C LEU A 150 3.32 -2.12 -0.78
N PHE A 151 3.57 -3.20 -1.45
CA PHE A 151 2.88 -3.60 -2.66
C PHE A 151 1.72 -4.55 -2.37
N PHE A 152 0.61 -4.29 -3.02
CA PHE A 152 -0.59 -5.11 -3.02
C PHE A 152 -0.77 -5.75 -4.39
N PRO A 153 -0.38 -7.00 -4.59
CA PRO A 153 -0.66 -7.73 -5.84
C PRO A 153 -2.14 -7.78 -6.17
N ALA A 154 -2.46 -8.14 -7.41
CA ALA A 154 -3.84 -8.35 -7.83
C ALA A 154 -4.56 -9.32 -6.90
N GLY A 155 -5.76 -8.96 -6.47
CA GLY A 155 -6.57 -9.73 -5.53
C GLY A 155 -7.61 -8.87 -4.82
N THR A 156 -8.51 -9.53 -4.11
CA THR A 156 -9.51 -8.88 -3.25
C THR A 156 -9.20 -9.19 -1.79
N TYR A 157 -8.70 -8.20 -1.09
CA TYR A 157 -8.27 -8.29 0.31
C TYR A 157 -9.42 -7.89 1.22
N ARG A 158 -9.96 -8.84 1.98
CA ARG A 158 -11.08 -8.59 2.90
C ARG A 158 -10.59 -8.06 4.22
N ILE A 159 -11.16 -6.94 4.64
CA ILE A 159 -10.92 -6.36 5.96
C ILE A 159 -12.25 -6.21 6.71
N ALA A 160 -12.22 -6.49 8.01
CA ALA A 160 -13.35 -6.35 8.92
C ALA A 160 -13.06 -5.36 10.07
N ALA A 161 -11.99 -4.61 9.95
CA ALA A 161 -11.60 -3.47 10.78
C ALA A 161 -10.86 -2.46 9.90
N SER A 162 -10.76 -1.22 10.36
CA SER A 162 -9.95 -0.20 9.70
C SER A 162 -8.48 -0.58 9.66
N LEU A 163 -7.80 -0.22 8.58
CA LEU A 163 -6.35 -0.23 8.53
C LEU A 163 -5.84 1.14 8.95
N THR A 164 -4.95 1.15 9.89
CA THR A 164 -4.28 2.35 10.41
C THR A 164 -3.08 2.67 9.55
N ILE A 165 -3.01 3.90 9.07
CA ILE A 165 -1.99 4.37 8.14
C ILE A 165 -1.07 5.36 8.84
N PRO A 166 0.14 4.94 9.23
CA PRO A 166 1.12 5.78 9.93
C PRO A 166 1.85 6.73 8.98
N PRO A 167 2.66 7.66 9.50
CA PRO A 167 3.51 8.53 8.69
C PRO A 167 4.40 7.75 7.73
N TYR A 168 4.67 8.34 6.57
CA TYR A 168 5.54 7.80 5.52
C TYR A 168 5.03 6.54 4.82
N ALA A 169 3.83 6.05 5.14
CA ALA A 169 3.26 4.88 4.48
C ALA A 169 3.10 5.11 2.97
N HIS A 170 3.58 4.16 2.19
CA HIS A 170 3.46 4.16 0.74
C HIS A 170 2.84 2.85 0.26
N LEU A 171 1.53 2.87 0.02
CA LEU A 171 0.72 1.71 -0.37
C LEU A 171 0.46 1.75 -1.88
N VAL A 172 0.82 0.70 -2.59
CA VAL A 172 0.70 0.64 -4.05
C VAL A 172 0.05 -0.66 -4.51
N GLY A 173 -1.04 -0.56 -5.26
CA GLY A 173 -1.68 -1.71 -5.92
C GLY A 173 -1.24 -1.88 -7.38
N GLU A 174 -1.73 -2.93 -8.04
CA GLU A 174 -1.51 -3.16 -9.48
C GLU A 174 -2.45 -2.36 -10.38
N GLY A 175 -3.51 -1.80 -9.83
CA GLY A 175 -4.49 -0.99 -10.55
C GLY A 175 -5.88 -1.04 -9.90
N PRO A 176 -6.76 -0.05 -10.20
CA PRO A 176 -8.04 0.09 -9.51
C PRO A 176 -8.95 -1.14 -9.59
N ASP A 177 -8.99 -1.83 -10.71
CA ASP A 177 -9.87 -3.01 -10.86
C ASP A 177 -9.14 -4.35 -10.61
N LYS A 178 -7.86 -4.30 -10.25
CA LYS A 178 -7.03 -5.49 -9.98
C LYS A 178 -6.78 -5.69 -8.50
N THR A 179 -6.43 -4.63 -7.79
CA THR A 179 -6.19 -4.66 -6.36
C THR A 179 -7.37 -4.02 -5.64
N ILE A 180 -8.09 -4.79 -4.85
CA ILE A 180 -9.29 -4.34 -4.15
C ILE A 180 -9.15 -4.58 -2.66
N ILE A 181 -9.19 -3.52 -1.87
CA ILE A 181 -9.39 -3.60 -0.41
C ILE A 181 -10.88 -3.55 -0.16
N LYS A 182 -11.46 -4.67 0.31
CA LYS A 182 -12.89 -4.85 0.53
C LYS A 182 -13.23 -4.76 2.00
N ASN A 183 -13.81 -3.64 2.39
CA ASN A 183 -14.18 -3.35 3.77
C ASN A 183 -15.60 -3.82 4.10
N SER A 184 -15.73 -4.57 5.19
CA SER A 184 -17.01 -4.97 5.80
C SER A 184 -17.19 -4.41 7.23
N ALA A 185 -16.25 -3.60 7.70
CA ALA A 185 -16.32 -2.99 9.02
C ALA A 185 -17.32 -1.82 9.05
N SER A 186 -17.94 -1.63 10.21
CA SER A 186 -18.75 -0.43 10.52
C SER A 186 -17.84 0.77 10.87
N ALA A 187 -16.82 1.00 10.03
CA ALA A 187 -15.80 2.05 10.15
C ALA A 187 -15.17 2.32 8.78
N PRO A 188 -14.45 3.43 8.58
CA PRO A 188 -13.68 3.66 7.37
C PRO A 188 -12.68 2.54 7.09
N ALA A 189 -12.46 2.22 5.81
CA ALA A 189 -11.51 1.16 5.44
C ALA A 189 -10.07 1.51 5.84
N LEU A 190 -9.66 2.75 5.57
CA LEU A 190 -8.35 3.29 5.89
C LEU A 190 -8.51 4.52 6.76
N VAL A 191 -7.68 4.66 7.79
CA VAL A 191 -7.66 5.83 8.68
C VAL A 191 -6.20 6.24 8.87
N THR A 192 -5.89 7.51 8.64
CA THR A 192 -4.59 8.05 9.05
C THR A 192 -4.60 8.21 10.55
N GLU A 193 -3.58 7.73 11.21
CA GLU A 193 -3.47 7.83 12.66
C GLU A 193 -2.54 8.97 13.03
N ASP A 194 -3.04 9.86 13.89
CA ASP A 194 -2.18 10.68 14.71
C ASP A 194 -1.59 9.76 15.80
N ASP A 195 -0.37 9.97 16.13
CA ASP A 195 0.26 9.24 17.19
C ASP A 195 -0.37 9.63 18.54
N ASP A 196 -1.29 8.80 19.00
CA ASP A 196 -1.93 8.92 20.31
C ASP A 196 -1.10 8.31 21.46
N GLY A 197 0.18 8.04 21.21
CA GLY A 197 1.07 7.37 22.16
C GLY A 197 0.96 5.86 22.18
N GLN A 198 0.25 5.25 21.24
CA GLN A 198 0.15 3.79 21.11
C GLN A 198 1.34 3.18 20.32
N GLY A 199 2.24 3.97 19.83
CA GLY A 199 3.45 3.53 19.14
C GLY A 199 3.33 3.26 17.65
N TYR A 200 2.17 3.54 17.06
CA TYR A 200 1.91 3.33 15.62
C TYR A 200 2.16 4.58 14.82
N GLY A 201 3.12 5.15 14.66
CA GLY A 201 3.29 6.35 13.85
C GLY A 201 4.43 7.24 14.29
N ASN A 202 4.93 6.98 15.46
CA ASN A 202 6.05 7.70 16.01
C ASN A 202 7.29 6.84 15.99
N ILE A 203 7.96 6.89 14.91
CA ILE A 203 9.30 6.36 14.86
C ILE A 203 10.18 7.24 15.75
N GLY A 204 10.32 6.84 17.02
CA GLY A 204 11.29 7.43 17.93
C GLY A 204 10.88 8.68 18.70
N ASP A 205 9.62 9.13 18.65
CA ASP A 205 9.18 10.28 19.42
C ASP A 205 7.94 9.97 20.28
N SER A 206 7.93 10.42 21.51
CA SER A 206 6.82 10.27 22.47
C SER A 206 5.80 11.42 22.40
N SER A 207 5.94 12.32 21.46
CA SER A 207 5.01 13.44 21.24
C SER A 207 4.07 13.15 20.08
N ALA A 208 2.79 13.52 20.20
CA ALA A 208 1.82 13.42 19.12
C ALA A 208 2.34 14.11 17.85
N THR A 209 2.62 13.35 16.82
CA THR A 209 3.08 13.87 15.53
C THR A 209 1.99 13.71 14.49
N THR A 210 1.72 14.79 13.78
CA THR A 210 0.82 14.75 12.63
C THR A 210 1.30 13.70 11.61
N PRO A 211 0.48 12.69 11.23
CA PRO A 211 0.81 11.79 10.15
C PRO A 211 1.19 12.57 8.88
N THR A 212 2.27 12.20 8.25
CA THR A 212 2.80 12.98 7.12
C THR A 212 3.39 12.10 6.04
N GLN A 213 3.46 12.63 4.80
CA GLN A 213 4.10 11.97 3.65
C GLN A 213 3.50 10.60 3.32
N ILE A 214 2.17 10.48 3.39
CA ILE A 214 1.43 9.26 3.08
C ILE A 214 1.11 9.24 1.58
N GLN A 215 1.29 8.08 0.95
CA GLN A 215 0.95 7.86 -0.45
C GLN A 215 0.09 6.58 -0.59
N ILE A 216 -1.01 6.69 -1.34
CA ILE A 216 -1.88 5.56 -1.66
C ILE A 216 -2.18 5.60 -3.15
N SER A 217 -1.91 4.51 -3.88
CA SER A 217 -2.08 4.52 -5.32
C SER A 217 -2.49 3.18 -5.94
N ASN A 218 -3.11 3.26 -7.12
CA ASN A 218 -3.39 2.14 -8.01
C ASN A 218 -4.21 1.02 -7.36
N MET A 219 -5.31 1.32 -6.68
CA MET A 219 -6.18 0.32 -6.05
C MET A 219 -7.63 0.74 -5.96
N THR A 220 -8.51 -0.19 -5.64
CA THR A 220 -9.89 0.08 -5.27
C THR A 220 -10.08 -0.10 -3.77
N ILE A 221 -10.69 0.87 -3.13
CA ILE A 221 -11.20 0.78 -1.76
C ILE A 221 -12.71 0.64 -1.86
N ARG A 222 -13.21 -0.57 -1.60
CA ARG A 222 -14.62 -0.92 -1.70
C ARG A 222 -15.20 -1.18 -0.33
N THR A 223 -16.29 -0.48 0.01
CA THR A 223 -17.06 -0.78 1.21
C THR A 223 -18.31 -1.60 0.85
N THR A 224 -18.65 -2.57 1.67
CA THR A 224 -19.87 -3.39 1.53
C THR A 224 -20.94 -3.02 2.55
N VAL A 225 -20.67 -1.99 3.32
CA VAL A 225 -21.52 -1.43 4.37
C VAL A 225 -21.64 0.09 4.17
N THR A 226 -22.51 0.75 4.90
CA THR A 226 -22.73 2.22 4.81
C THR A 226 -21.64 3.01 5.55
N TYR A 227 -20.38 2.63 5.40
CA TYR A 227 -19.25 3.32 6.04
C TYR A 227 -18.19 3.73 5.03
N GLY A 228 -17.24 4.57 5.45
CA GLY A 228 -16.33 5.28 4.59
C GLY A 228 -15.21 4.46 3.94
N GLY A 229 -14.63 5.04 2.90
CA GLY A 229 -13.44 4.50 2.26
C GLY A 229 -12.17 4.91 2.98
N LEU A 230 -11.87 6.21 3.02
CA LEU A 230 -10.65 6.77 3.64
C LEU A 230 -11.01 7.91 4.59
N SER A 231 -10.49 7.89 5.80
CA SER A 231 -10.47 9.03 6.71
C SER A 231 -9.06 9.58 6.83
N VAL A 232 -8.86 10.82 6.41
CA VAL A 232 -7.63 11.57 6.57
C VAL A 232 -7.80 12.47 7.78
N ASP A 233 -7.36 11.97 8.93
CA ASP A 233 -7.49 12.64 10.21
C ASP A 233 -6.13 13.21 10.62
N ASN A 234 -6.08 14.51 10.94
CA ASN A 234 -4.89 15.21 11.45
C ASN A 234 -3.60 15.02 10.62
N ALA A 235 -3.70 14.73 9.33
CA ALA A 235 -2.58 14.38 8.48
C ALA A 235 -2.13 15.52 7.56
N THR A 236 -0.86 15.49 7.19
CA THR A 236 -0.30 16.45 6.22
C THR A 236 0.44 15.74 5.10
N LYS A 237 0.45 16.36 3.90
CA LYS A 237 1.14 15.80 2.73
C LYS A 237 0.67 14.38 2.39
N VAL A 238 -0.65 14.21 2.29
CA VAL A 238 -1.28 12.96 1.84
C VAL A 238 -1.52 13.04 0.35
N PHE A 239 -1.04 12.04 -0.38
CA PHE A 239 -1.18 11.97 -1.82
C PHE A 239 -1.88 10.66 -2.23
N VAL A 240 -3.04 10.80 -2.87
CA VAL A 240 -3.86 9.68 -3.33
C VAL A 240 -3.98 9.77 -4.85
N ASN A 241 -3.49 8.77 -5.56
CA ASN A 241 -3.47 8.79 -7.02
C ASN A 241 -4.02 7.50 -7.62
N ASN A 242 -4.89 7.65 -8.62
CA ASN A 242 -5.49 6.54 -9.35
C ASN A 242 -6.13 5.49 -8.41
N VAL A 243 -6.93 5.99 -7.44
CA VAL A 243 -7.67 5.16 -6.49
C VAL A 243 -9.16 5.27 -6.75
N LYS A 244 -9.85 4.13 -6.76
CA LYS A 244 -11.30 4.05 -6.90
C LYS A 244 -11.93 3.81 -5.53
N PHE A 245 -12.73 4.74 -5.06
CA PHE A 245 -13.57 4.61 -3.87
C PHE A 245 -14.96 4.17 -4.28
N GLN A 246 -15.40 3.01 -3.80
CA GLN A 246 -16.67 2.42 -4.17
C GLN A 246 -17.48 2.02 -2.93
N GLY A 247 -18.65 2.65 -2.75
CA GLY A 247 -19.61 2.37 -1.68
C GLY A 247 -20.81 1.56 -2.14
N THR A 248 -21.86 1.59 -1.33
CA THR A 248 -23.13 0.83 -1.53
C THR A 248 -24.34 1.73 -1.82
N TYR A 249 -24.18 3.05 -1.82
CA TYR A 249 -25.26 3.97 -2.12
C TYR A 249 -25.74 3.80 -3.56
N VAL A 250 -27.05 3.88 -3.75
CA VAL A 250 -27.72 3.85 -5.05
C VAL A 250 -28.46 5.16 -5.27
N SER A 251 -28.57 5.59 -6.53
CA SER A 251 -29.30 6.82 -6.90
C SER A 251 -30.73 6.79 -6.40
N GLY A 252 -31.17 7.91 -5.85
CA GLY A 252 -32.50 8.05 -5.23
C GLY A 252 -32.59 7.64 -3.75
N GLY A 253 -31.48 7.17 -3.17
CA GLY A 253 -31.35 6.93 -1.73
C GLY A 253 -31.36 8.24 -0.93
N SER A 254 -31.44 8.13 0.40
CA SER A 254 -31.34 9.26 1.34
C SER A 254 -29.90 9.53 1.74
N ASP A 255 -29.66 10.71 2.34
CA ASP A 255 -28.37 11.01 2.97
C ASP A 255 -28.09 10.04 4.14
N ASP A 256 -26.84 9.64 4.24
CA ASP A 256 -26.30 8.86 5.35
C ASP A 256 -24.92 9.43 5.72
N SER A 257 -24.84 10.03 6.90
CA SER A 257 -23.63 10.69 7.38
C SER A 257 -22.46 9.72 7.66
N ASN A 258 -22.69 8.42 7.70
CA ASN A 258 -21.64 7.41 7.81
C ASN A 258 -21.10 6.98 6.44
N SER A 259 -21.91 7.12 5.38
CA SER A 259 -21.56 6.72 4.01
C SER A 259 -20.75 7.80 3.32
N LYS A 260 -19.44 7.83 3.57
CA LYS A 260 -18.51 8.83 3.02
C LYS A 260 -17.42 8.15 2.20
N GLY A 261 -17.21 8.60 0.98
CA GLY A 261 -16.10 8.11 0.16
C GLY A 261 -14.75 8.45 0.81
N VAL A 262 -14.57 9.74 1.06
CA VAL A 262 -13.39 10.27 1.77
C VAL A 262 -13.84 11.31 2.79
N THR A 263 -13.28 11.26 3.97
CA THR A 263 -13.32 12.30 4.98
C THR A 263 -11.95 12.93 5.12
N VAL A 264 -11.88 14.26 5.19
CA VAL A 264 -10.64 14.98 5.55
C VAL A 264 -10.97 15.96 6.67
N ARG A 265 -10.33 15.79 7.81
CA ARG A 265 -10.66 16.61 8.99
C ARG A 265 -9.49 16.71 9.96
N SER A 266 -9.52 17.75 10.77
CA SER A 266 -8.78 17.80 12.02
C SER A 266 -9.70 17.34 13.16
N THR A 267 -9.25 16.46 14.03
CA THR A 267 -9.98 15.99 15.21
C THR A 267 -9.36 16.51 16.50
N THR A 268 -8.19 17.11 16.40
CA THR A 268 -7.41 17.67 17.52
C THR A 268 -6.87 19.04 17.11
N ALA A 269 -6.05 19.65 17.95
CA ALA A 269 -5.35 20.88 17.60
C ALA A 269 -4.27 20.70 16.48
N LEU A 270 -4.07 19.46 16.00
CA LEU A 270 -3.11 19.18 14.93
C LEU A 270 -3.69 19.56 13.56
N PRO A 271 -2.88 20.18 12.69
CA PRO A 271 -3.36 20.59 11.37
C PRO A 271 -3.59 19.41 10.43
N CYS A 272 -4.65 19.52 9.61
CA CYS A 272 -4.82 18.65 8.46
C CYS A 272 -4.63 19.48 7.19
N ALA A 273 -3.60 19.17 6.39
CA ALA A 273 -3.22 20.04 5.29
C ALA A 273 -2.47 19.33 4.15
N ASN A 274 -2.50 19.97 2.97
CA ASN A 274 -1.78 19.48 1.78
C ASN A 274 -2.20 18.07 1.38
N VAL A 275 -3.50 17.85 1.21
CA VAL A 275 -4.09 16.58 0.80
C VAL A 275 -4.45 16.67 -0.69
N VAL A 276 -3.97 15.74 -1.48
CA VAL A 276 -4.18 15.73 -2.93
C VAL A 276 -4.78 14.40 -3.37
N PHE A 277 -5.87 14.50 -4.11
CA PHE A 277 -6.48 13.40 -4.84
C PHE A 277 -6.33 13.67 -6.33
N ASP A 278 -5.62 12.82 -7.03
CA ASP A 278 -5.38 12.94 -8.46
C ASP A 278 -5.82 11.68 -9.22
N GLN A 279 -6.59 11.86 -10.29
CA GLN A 279 -7.11 10.77 -11.12
C GLN A 279 -7.92 9.73 -10.32
N CYS A 280 -8.60 10.16 -9.25
CA CYS A 280 -9.38 9.27 -8.40
C CYS A 280 -10.83 9.17 -8.87
N GLN A 281 -11.48 8.06 -8.54
CA GLN A 281 -12.89 7.81 -8.82
C GLN A 281 -13.67 7.65 -7.50
N PHE A 282 -14.77 8.35 -7.36
CA PHE A 282 -15.63 8.29 -6.19
C PHE A 282 -17.04 7.92 -6.61
N THR A 283 -17.57 6.81 -6.13
CA THR A 283 -18.90 6.33 -6.53
C THR A 283 -19.60 5.54 -5.43
N GLY A 284 -20.92 5.68 -5.37
CA GLY A 284 -21.75 4.84 -4.51
C GLY A 284 -21.66 5.15 -3.01
N PHE A 285 -21.40 6.38 -2.63
CA PHE A 285 -21.51 6.86 -1.26
C PHE A 285 -22.61 7.92 -1.15
N ALA A 286 -23.26 8.04 0.01
CA ALA A 286 -24.21 9.13 0.20
C ALA A 286 -23.49 10.48 0.11
N ARG A 287 -22.24 10.56 0.60
CA ARG A 287 -21.36 11.72 0.50
C ARG A 287 -20.03 11.28 -0.08
N LEU A 288 -19.65 11.77 -1.25
CA LEU A 288 -18.39 11.32 -1.86
C LEU A 288 -17.18 11.92 -1.14
N VAL A 289 -17.27 13.18 -0.76
CA VAL A 289 -16.23 13.91 -0.04
C VAL A 289 -16.86 14.68 1.12
N ASP A 290 -16.25 14.61 2.29
CA ASP A 290 -16.65 15.38 3.47
C ASP A 290 -15.42 16.07 4.07
N LEU A 291 -15.39 17.40 4.00
CA LEU A 291 -14.30 18.22 4.53
C LEU A 291 -14.79 19.01 5.74
N SER A 292 -14.16 18.85 6.89
CA SER A 292 -14.55 19.53 8.12
C SER A 292 -13.34 19.96 8.95
N PHE A 293 -13.53 20.95 9.82
CA PHE A 293 -12.57 21.49 10.78
C PHE A 293 -11.11 21.68 10.29
N ASP A 294 -10.57 22.81 10.49
CA ASP A 294 -9.18 23.29 10.28
C ASP A 294 -8.36 22.59 9.15
N VAL A 295 -9.02 22.25 8.07
CA VAL A 295 -8.45 21.61 6.89
C VAL A 295 -7.96 22.69 5.92
N THR A 296 -6.75 22.54 5.38
CA THR A 296 -6.15 23.53 4.50
C THR A 296 -5.49 22.87 3.28
N ASN A 297 -5.63 23.52 2.12
CA ASN A 297 -4.97 23.11 0.87
C ASN A 297 -5.31 21.65 0.49
N VAL A 298 -6.57 21.41 0.18
CA VAL A 298 -7.05 20.13 -0.35
C VAL A 298 -7.35 20.28 -1.83
N ARG A 299 -6.87 19.34 -2.63
CA ARG A 299 -7.02 19.39 -4.09
C ARG A 299 -7.57 18.09 -4.62
N PHE A 300 -8.55 18.21 -5.50
CA PHE A 300 -9.08 17.14 -6.32
C PHE A 300 -8.84 17.49 -7.78
N THR A 301 -8.00 16.73 -8.47
CA THR A 301 -7.57 16.99 -9.83
C THR A 301 -7.90 15.81 -10.73
N ASN A 302 -8.57 16.06 -11.85
CA ASN A 302 -8.92 15.02 -12.83
C ASN A 302 -9.66 13.82 -12.20
N CYS A 303 -10.57 14.10 -11.26
CA CYS A 303 -11.32 13.07 -10.54
C CYS A 303 -12.72 12.86 -11.13
N ASP A 304 -13.26 11.65 -10.99
CA ASP A 304 -14.62 11.30 -11.37
C ASP A 304 -15.49 11.13 -10.12
N PHE A 305 -16.56 11.89 -10.03
CA PHE A 305 -17.53 11.84 -8.94
C PHE A 305 -18.91 11.39 -9.45
N SER A 306 -19.41 10.27 -8.94
CA SER A 306 -20.66 9.72 -9.45
C SER A 306 -21.48 8.98 -8.41
N THR A 307 -22.79 8.95 -8.63
CA THR A 307 -23.76 8.17 -7.85
C THR A 307 -23.69 8.47 -6.35
N ALA A 308 -24.20 9.64 -5.98
CA ALA A 308 -24.21 10.11 -4.60
C ALA A 308 -25.51 10.85 -4.25
N TYR A 309 -25.77 11.02 -2.97
CA TYR A 309 -26.74 11.99 -2.50
C TYR A 309 -26.15 13.41 -2.55
N TYR A 310 -24.97 13.60 -1.92
CA TYR A 310 -24.13 14.80 -2.07
C TYR A 310 -22.78 14.42 -2.70
N GLY A 311 -22.25 15.30 -3.54
CA GLY A 311 -20.89 15.17 -4.04
C GLY A 311 -19.87 15.52 -2.96
N ALA A 312 -19.46 16.77 -2.86
CA ALA A 312 -18.55 17.26 -1.82
C ALA A 312 -19.30 18.15 -0.82
N LEU A 313 -19.21 17.83 0.46
CA LEU A 313 -19.67 18.65 1.57
C LEU A 313 -18.48 19.34 2.22
N ILE A 314 -18.50 20.66 2.28
CA ILE A 314 -17.41 21.48 2.82
C ILE A 314 -17.95 22.28 3.99
N GLY A 315 -17.54 21.93 5.20
CA GLY A 315 -17.98 22.55 6.44
C GLY A 315 -19.33 22.07 6.98
N ALA A 316 -20.09 21.24 6.24
CA ALA A 316 -21.43 20.81 6.65
C ALA A 316 -21.45 19.86 7.87
N SER A 317 -20.35 19.16 8.11
CA SER A 317 -20.20 18.24 9.26
C SER A 317 -19.63 18.91 10.52
N MET A 318 -19.47 20.21 10.52
CA MET A 318 -19.01 20.99 11.67
C MET A 318 -20.17 21.21 12.65
N ASP A 319 -20.48 20.23 13.45
CA ASP A 319 -21.57 20.25 14.42
C ASP A 319 -21.06 20.66 15.80
N GLY A 320 -20.83 21.93 16.04
CA GLY A 320 -20.62 22.48 17.38
C GLY A 320 -19.71 21.65 18.29
N SER A 321 -18.62 21.07 17.73
CA SER A 321 -17.65 20.26 18.48
C SER A 321 -17.11 21.05 19.67
N THR A 322 -17.05 20.40 20.82
CA THR A 322 -16.50 20.95 22.07
C THR A 322 -14.97 21.03 22.07
N ASP A 323 -14.32 20.59 21.00
CA ASP A 323 -12.85 20.41 20.95
C ASP A 323 -12.08 21.70 20.59
N GLY A 324 -12.75 22.84 20.57
CA GLY A 324 -12.12 24.13 20.30
C GLY A 324 -11.75 24.34 18.81
N LEU A 325 -12.15 23.43 17.94
CA LEU A 325 -11.94 23.52 16.49
C LEU A 325 -13.02 24.42 15.87
N THR A 326 -12.66 25.67 15.61
CA THR A 326 -13.62 26.69 15.14
C THR A 326 -13.42 27.08 13.68
N LYS A 327 -12.37 26.61 13.02
CA LYS A 327 -12.03 27.01 11.66
C LYS A 327 -12.59 26.03 10.64
N GLY A 328 -13.25 26.53 9.63
CA GLY A 328 -13.70 25.75 8.48
C GLY A 328 -12.58 25.40 7.50
N PRO A 329 -12.85 24.49 6.57
CA PRO A 329 -11.94 24.17 5.48
C PRO A 329 -11.58 25.40 4.63
N ARG A 330 -10.34 25.48 4.17
CA ARG A 330 -9.87 26.61 3.34
C ARG A 330 -8.90 26.15 2.27
N ASP A 331 -8.81 26.90 1.20
CA ASP A 331 -7.93 26.62 0.07
C ASP A 331 -8.24 25.25 -0.56
N VAL A 332 -9.54 24.98 -0.83
CA VAL A 332 -10.00 23.72 -1.43
C VAL A 332 -10.22 23.92 -2.93
N GLN A 333 -9.73 22.99 -3.74
CA GLN A 333 -9.79 23.09 -5.20
C GLN A 333 -10.32 21.79 -5.82
N PHE A 334 -11.26 21.95 -6.76
CA PHE A 334 -11.74 20.91 -7.67
C PHE A 334 -11.44 21.36 -9.09
N THR A 335 -10.57 20.65 -9.80
CA THR A 335 -10.11 21.06 -11.12
C THR A 335 -10.13 19.90 -12.12
N GLY A 336 -10.65 20.15 -13.33
CA GLY A 336 -10.67 19.17 -14.43
C GLY A 336 -11.42 17.87 -14.11
N SER A 337 -12.40 17.92 -13.22
CA SER A 337 -13.11 16.75 -12.70
C SER A 337 -14.50 16.62 -13.32
N SER A 338 -15.04 15.39 -13.35
CA SER A 338 -16.39 15.12 -13.84
C SER A 338 -17.36 14.77 -12.69
N TRP A 339 -18.61 15.21 -12.83
CA TRP A 339 -19.68 14.99 -11.86
C TRP A 339 -20.92 14.42 -12.54
N SER A 340 -21.48 13.32 -12.02
CA SER A 340 -22.65 12.69 -12.61
C SER A 340 -23.51 11.98 -11.57
N THR A 341 -24.82 11.95 -11.79
CA THR A 341 -25.77 11.21 -10.94
C THR A 341 -25.70 11.62 -9.47
N ILE A 342 -25.68 12.92 -9.22
CA ILE A 342 -25.70 13.52 -7.88
C ILE A 342 -27.12 13.97 -7.55
N GLY A 343 -27.68 13.42 -6.48
CA GLY A 343 -29.10 13.66 -6.11
C GLY A 343 -29.38 15.03 -5.51
N GLN A 344 -28.38 15.71 -4.99
CA GLN A 344 -28.46 17.05 -4.44
C GLN A 344 -27.36 17.93 -5.05
N GLN A 345 -26.50 18.52 -4.27
CA GLN A 345 -25.43 19.38 -4.76
C GLN A 345 -24.16 18.57 -5.09
N ALA A 346 -23.51 18.88 -6.23
CA ALA A 346 -22.18 18.37 -6.53
C ALA A 346 -21.15 18.92 -5.54
N ILE A 347 -21.20 20.22 -5.27
CA ILE A 347 -20.38 20.87 -4.24
C ILE A 347 -21.28 21.73 -3.37
N LEU A 348 -21.37 21.41 -2.07
CA LEU A 348 -22.08 22.17 -1.07
C LEU A 348 -21.08 22.76 -0.07
N VAL A 349 -21.00 24.07 -0.01
CA VAL A 349 -20.25 24.80 1.01
C VAL A 349 -21.24 25.29 2.06
N ALA A 350 -21.22 24.68 3.23
CA ALA A 350 -22.11 25.01 4.32
C ALA A 350 -21.36 25.78 5.42
N PRO A 351 -21.97 26.79 6.04
CA PRO A 351 -21.39 27.44 7.20
C PRO A 351 -21.42 26.46 8.38
N ALA A 352 -20.37 26.51 9.19
CA ALA A 352 -20.38 25.82 10.46
C ALA A 352 -21.52 26.35 11.34
N THR A 353 -22.39 25.48 11.80
CA THR A 353 -23.43 25.85 12.77
C THR A 353 -22.76 26.08 14.12
N GLY A 354 -22.76 27.32 14.60
CA GLY A 354 -22.16 27.71 15.89
C GLY A 354 -20.73 28.23 15.82
N ALA A 355 -20.12 28.28 14.65
CA ALA A 355 -18.80 28.94 14.50
C ALA A 355 -18.93 30.46 14.59
N ASP A 356 -17.95 31.09 15.22
CA ASP A 356 -17.83 32.54 15.20
C ASP A 356 -17.76 33.07 13.75
N SER A 357 -18.40 34.19 13.50
CA SER A 357 -18.37 34.85 12.21
C SER A 357 -16.93 35.14 11.79
N GLY A 358 -16.47 34.50 10.72
CA GLY A 358 -15.10 34.63 10.22
C GLY A 358 -14.28 33.33 10.19
N THR A 359 -14.80 32.23 10.71
CA THR A 359 -14.12 30.92 10.78
C THR A 359 -14.67 29.86 9.81
N GLY A 360 -15.70 30.20 9.03
CA GLY A 360 -16.29 29.30 8.05
C GLY A 360 -15.37 28.91 6.88
N PRO A 361 -15.85 28.02 6.00
CA PRO A 361 -15.13 27.63 4.78
C PRO A 361 -14.80 28.84 3.90
N ARG A 362 -13.61 28.87 3.28
CA ARG A 362 -13.17 29.95 2.40
C ARG A 362 -12.16 29.51 1.37
N ASN A 363 -12.00 30.31 0.30
CA ASN A 363 -11.13 30.01 -0.83
C ASN A 363 -11.45 28.64 -1.44
N ILE A 364 -12.71 28.41 -1.78
CA ILE A 364 -13.16 27.20 -2.44
C ILE A 364 -13.20 27.48 -3.94
N LEU A 365 -12.43 26.76 -4.71
CA LEU A 365 -12.29 26.93 -6.16
C LEU A 365 -12.83 25.68 -6.89
N SER A 366 -13.74 25.92 -7.82
CA SER A 366 -14.18 24.94 -8.81
C SER A 366 -13.82 25.49 -10.20
N TYR A 367 -12.98 24.77 -10.96
CA TYR A 367 -12.49 25.26 -12.23
C TYR A 367 -12.33 24.15 -13.27
N GLY A 368 -12.91 24.36 -14.47
CA GLY A 368 -12.76 23.43 -15.59
C GLY A 368 -13.40 22.08 -15.35
N ASN A 369 -14.40 22.00 -14.47
CA ASN A 369 -15.13 20.79 -14.18
C ASN A 369 -16.30 20.63 -15.17
N TRP A 370 -16.71 19.40 -15.36
CA TRP A 370 -17.86 19.04 -16.19
C TRP A 370 -18.96 18.44 -15.33
N TYR A 371 -20.17 18.94 -15.47
CA TYR A 371 -21.35 18.48 -14.76
C TYR A 371 -22.36 17.89 -15.73
N ALA A 372 -22.73 16.62 -15.56
CA ALA A 372 -23.75 15.97 -16.35
C ALA A 372 -25.14 16.48 -15.98
N GLU A 373 -26.11 16.39 -16.88
CA GLU A 373 -27.53 16.71 -16.65
C GLU A 373 -28.17 15.93 -15.47
N THR A 374 -27.52 14.84 -15.04
CA THR A 374 -27.94 14.01 -13.90
C THR A 374 -27.51 14.57 -12.54
N VAL A 375 -26.88 15.72 -12.51
CA VAL A 375 -26.55 16.46 -11.29
C VAL A 375 -27.69 17.41 -10.97
N ALA A 376 -28.28 17.28 -9.78
CA ALA A 376 -29.45 18.09 -9.41
C ALA A 376 -29.13 19.58 -9.25
N ASN A 377 -27.97 19.88 -8.61
CA ASN A 377 -27.42 21.23 -8.48
C ASN A 377 -25.89 21.17 -8.54
N ASN A 378 -25.27 22.02 -9.33
CA ASN A 378 -23.82 21.99 -9.53
C ASN A 378 -23.08 22.50 -8.30
N PHE A 379 -23.41 23.71 -7.86
CA PHE A 379 -22.73 24.36 -6.76
C PHE A 379 -23.73 25.11 -5.88
N ASP A 380 -23.61 24.99 -4.57
CA ASP A 380 -24.37 25.79 -3.62
C ASP A 380 -23.43 26.33 -2.54
N GLY A 381 -23.25 27.64 -2.55
CA GLY A 381 -22.53 28.39 -1.52
C GLY A 381 -23.53 29.12 -0.67
N VAL A 382 -23.76 28.69 0.56
CA VAL A 382 -24.68 29.37 1.45
C VAL A 382 -24.18 30.78 1.76
N ASN A 383 -24.92 31.77 1.27
CA ASN A 383 -24.63 33.21 1.35
C ASN A 383 -24.69 33.80 2.76
N SER A 384 -24.48 33.11 3.82
CA SER A 384 -24.58 33.65 5.17
C SER A 384 -23.29 34.13 5.81
N ILE A 385 -22.16 34.01 5.09
CA ILE A 385 -20.88 34.54 5.58
C ILE A 385 -20.34 35.54 4.56
N SER A 386 -20.17 36.80 4.98
CA SER A 386 -19.83 37.94 4.14
C SER A 386 -18.44 37.94 3.48
N GLU A 387 -17.69 36.83 3.53
CA GLU A 387 -16.30 36.75 3.08
C GLU A 387 -15.92 35.44 2.42
N VAL A 388 -16.80 34.75 1.69
CA VAL A 388 -16.40 33.55 0.95
C VAL A 388 -16.21 33.91 -0.53
N PRO A 389 -15.00 34.16 -1.02
CA PRO A 389 -14.79 34.18 -2.46
C PRO A 389 -14.83 32.73 -2.94
N VAL A 390 -15.98 32.30 -3.40
CA VAL A 390 -16.12 31.10 -4.20
C VAL A 390 -16.02 31.53 -5.66
N LEU A 391 -14.99 31.06 -6.32
CA LEU A 391 -14.79 31.30 -7.74
C LEU A 391 -15.16 30.02 -8.50
N GLN A 392 -16.28 30.08 -9.21
CA GLN A 392 -16.71 29.04 -10.13
C GLN A 392 -16.40 29.50 -11.56
N PHE A 393 -15.63 28.68 -12.29
CA PHE A 393 -15.34 28.83 -13.71
C PHE A 393 -15.53 27.50 -14.41
N ASP A 394 -16.74 26.95 -14.36
CA ASP A 394 -17.07 25.68 -14.96
C ASP A 394 -17.92 25.89 -16.22
N ASN A 395 -17.82 24.97 -17.15
CA ASN A 395 -18.70 24.93 -18.30
C ASN A 395 -19.99 24.20 -17.89
N ASP A 396 -21.07 24.93 -17.81
CA ASP A 396 -22.42 24.36 -17.76
C ASP A 396 -22.85 24.05 -19.21
N GLU A 397 -22.92 22.78 -19.58
CA GLU A 397 -23.64 22.30 -20.76
C GLU A 397 -24.79 21.40 -20.32
#